data_768a4661482e8699504f433c8508ccd3
#
_entry.id   768a4661482e8699504f433c8508ccd3
#
_cell.length_a   1.000
_cell.length_b   1.000
_cell.length_c   1.000
_cell.angle_alpha   90.00
_cell.angle_beta   90.00
_cell.angle_gamma   90.00
#
_symmetry.space_group_name_H-M   'P 1'
#
loop_
_entity.id
_entity.type
_entity.pdbx_description
1 polymer ?
#
loop_
_entity_poly.entity_id
_entity_poly.type
_entity_poly.pdbx_seq_one_letter_code
_entity_poly.pdbx_strand_id
1 'polypeptide(L)'
;MWAFATAIEQYLPLMTENFRHRTPIQIRFNDLDAYQHVNNNVYFSFYDLGKENYFATVLCPDFRLQSVVPLVASIHADFIEPIHYEDRIVIETRVSRLGNKSFTLQQRAVNQETRRVVCQAETVMVCVDLKQGNSVEIPLHYRRAIEQYESGTAE
;
A
#
# COMPACT_ATOMS: atom_id res chain seq x y z
N MET A 1 -7.74 -20.56 21.91
CA MET A 1 -7.60 -19.09 22.03
C MET A 1 -6.29 -18.72 21.38
N TRP A 2 -6.36 -18.03 20.24
CA TRP A 2 -5.20 -17.69 19.43
C TRP A 2 -4.45 -16.54 20.09
N ALA A 3 -3.14 -16.64 20.19
CA ALA A 3 -2.27 -15.65 20.86
C ALA A 3 -2.11 -14.32 20.08
N PHE A 4 -3.13 -13.89 19.34
CA PHE A 4 -3.10 -12.63 18.57
C PHE A 4 -3.47 -11.40 19.41
N ALA A 5 -3.99 -11.57 20.61
CA ALA A 5 -4.43 -10.44 21.44
C ALA A 5 -3.29 -9.52 21.89
N THR A 6 -2.09 -10.06 22.12
CA THR A 6 -0.91 -9.28 22.53
C THR A 6 -0.22 -8.57 21.37
N ALA A 7 -0.44 -9.01 20.13
CA ALA A 7 0.11 -8.35 18.95
C ALA A 7 -0.67 -7.08 18.57
N ILE A 8 -1.94 -6.99 18.96
CA ILE A 8 -2.82 -5.86 18.58
C ILE A 8 -2.40 -4.54 19.23
N GLU A 9 -1.87 -4.57 20.46
CA GLU A 9 -1.47 -3.35 21.17
C GLU A 9 -0.36 -2.56 20.47
N GLN A 10 0.56 -3.24 19.79
CA GLN A 10 1.63 -2.58 19.02
C GLN A 10 1.11 -1.88 17.76
N TYR A 11 -0.10 -2.23 17.28
CA TYR A 11 -0.72 -1.66 16.07
C TYR A 11 -1.74 -0.56 16.38
N LEU A 12 -2.09 -0.34 17.66
CA LEU A 12 -2.99 0.76 18.05
C LEU A 12 -2.54 2.14 17.56
N PRO A 13 -1.22 2.49 17.58
CA PRO A 13 -0.78 3.78 17.06
C PRO A 13 -1.06 3.97 15.56
N LEU A 14 -1.09 2.89 14.78
CA LEU A 14 -1.33 2.93 13.34
C LEU A 14 -2.79 3.27 12.99
N MET A 15 -3.72 3.05 13.92
CA MET A 15 -5.14 3.38 13.72
C MET A 15 -5.40 4.90 13.75
N THR A 16 -4.48 5.69 14.28
CA THR A 16 -4.57 7.16 14.34
C THR A 16 -3.95 7.85 13.12
N GLU A 17 -3.23 7.11 12.27
CA GLU A 17 -2.60 7.67 11.09
C GLU A 17 -3.61 7.99 9.99
N ASN A 18 -3.46 9.17 9.37
CA ASN A 18 -4.37 9.63 8.35
C ASN A 18 -4.03 9.00 6.98
N PHE A 19 -4.84 8.03 6.55
CA PHE A 19 -4.79 7.46 5.21
C PHE A 19 -5.90 8.08 4.35
N ARG A 20 -5.52 8.92 3.41
CA ARG A 20 -6.47 9.59 2.50
C ARG A 20 -6.82 8.74 1.30
N HIS A 21 -5.87 7.95 0.82
CA HIS A 21 -6.04 7.17 -0.39
C HIS A 21 -6.61 5.79 -0.07
N ARG A 22 -7.75 5.48 -0.69
CA ARG A 22 -8.51 4.25 -0.44
C ARG A 22 -8.88 3.58 -1.75
N THR A 23 -8.56 2.30 -1.87
CA THR A 23 -8.84 1.47 -3.05
C THR A 23 -9.67 0.27 -2.64
N PRO A 24 -10.96 0.17 -3.03
CA PRO A 24 -11.77 -1.01 -2.78
C PRO A 24 -11.22 -2.22 -3.50
N ILE A 25 -11.28 -3.39 -2.86
CA ILE A 25 -10.80 -4.65 -3.41
C ILE A 25 -11.96 -5.62 -3.56
N GLN A 26 -12.04 -6.26 -4.72
CA GLN A 26 -12.94 -7.38 -4.95
C GLN A 26 -12.19 -8.68 -4.66
N ILE A 27 -12.65 -9.43 -3.66
CA ILE A 27 -12.15 -10.78 -3.37
C ILE A 27 -12.79 -11.74 -4.37
N ARG A 28 -11.97 -12.58 -4.99
CA ARG A 28 -12.41 -13.62 -5.93
C ARG A 28 -12.36 -14.98 -5.25
N PHE A 29 -13.19 -15.91 -5.71
CA PHE A 29 -13.19 -17.28 -5.20
C PHE A 29 -11.80 -17.94 -5.27
N ASN A 30 -11.05 -17.68 -6.34
CA ASN A 30 -9.70 -18.25 -6.54
C ASN A 30 -8.61 -17.55 -5.67
N ASP A 31 -8.96 -16.52 -4.93
CA ASP A 31 -8.04 -15.88 -3.99
C ASP A 31 -7.92 -16.67 -2.66
N LEU A 32 -8.82 -17.64 -2.43
CA LEU A 32 -8.87 -18.43 -1.21
C LEU A 32 -7.95 -19.65 -1.26
N ASP A 33 -7.41 -19.99 -0.11
CA ASP A 33 -6.68 -21.24 0.12
C ASP A 33 -7.57 -22.36 0.68
N ALA A 34 -6.97 -23.50 1.01
CA ALA A 34 -7.67 -24.65 1.58
C ALA A 34 -8.34 -24.39 2.95
N TYR A 35 -7.94 -23.32 3.64
CA TYR A 35 -8.52 -22.90 4.92
C TYR A 35 -9.66 -21.90 4.77
N GLN A 36 -10.10 -21.64 3.54
CA GLN A 36 -11.13 -20.64 3.22
C GLN A 36 -10.72 -19.19 3.57
N HIS A 37 -9.42 -18.94 3.64
CA HIS A 37 -8.82 -17.62 3.85
C HIS A 37 -8.17 -17.14 2.55
N VAL A 38 -8.14 -15.83 2.36
CA VAL A 38 -7.34 -15.25 1.26
C VAL A 38 -5.88 -15.67 1.43
N ASN A 39 -5.32 -16.27 0.39
CA ASN A 39 -3.93 -16.73 0.41
C ASN A 39 -2.98 -15.56 0.60
N ASN A 40 -1.93 -15.75 1.40
CA ASN A 40 -0.94 -14.72 1.72
C ASN A 40 -0.37 -14.03 0.47
N ASN A 41 -0.13 -14.77 -0.60
CA ASN A 41 0.39 -14.20 -1.85
C ASN A 41 -0.58 -13.22 -2.51
N VAL A 42 -1.88 -13.41 -2.32
CA VAL A 42 -2.92 -12.55 -2.90
C VAL A 42 -2.95 -11.17 -2.25
N TYR A 43 -2.57 -11.05 -0.98
CA TYR A 43 -2.44 -9.75 -0.31
C TYR A 43 -1.49 -8.81 -1.06
N PHE A 44 -0.39 -9.34 -1.60
CA PHE A 44 0.55 -8.53 -2.40
C PHE A 44 -0.10 -8.01 -3.68
N SER A 45 -0.97 -8.79 -4.31
CA SER A 45 -1.76 -8.32 -5.46
C SER A 45 -2.76 -7.22 -5.06
N PHE A 46 -3.35 -7.31 -3.88
CA PHE A 46 -4.22 -6.24 -3.36
C PHE A 46 -3.42 -4.96 -3.08
N TYR A 47 -2.23 -5.09 -2.50
CA TYR A 47 -1.34 -3.95 -2.29
C TYR A 47 -0.85 -3.34 -3.60
N ASP A 48 -0.61 -4.16 -4.62
CA ASP A 48 -0.26 -3.67 -5.96
C ASP A 48 -1.40 -2.85 -6.57
N LEU A 49 -2.65 -3.28 -6.43
CA LEU A 49 -3.81 -2.50 -6.88
C LEU A 49 -3.93 -1.16 -6.15
N GLY A 50 -3.76 -1.16 -4.84
CA GLY A 50 -3.76 0.06 -4.03
C GLY A 50 -2.64 1.01 -4.41
N LYS A 51 -1.43 0.49 -4.58
CA LYS A 51 -0.24 1.23 -5.00
C LYS A 51 -0.41 1.84 -6.40
N GLU A 52 -0.90 1.04 -7.35
CA GLU A 52 -1.15 1.47 -8.70
C GLU A 52 -2.16 2.61 -8.77
N ASN A 53 -3.27 2.46 -8.06
CA ASN A 53 -4.30 3.48 -7.98
C ASN A 53 -3.77 4.77 -7.34
N TYR A 54 -2.93 4.64 -6.30
CA TYR A 54 -2.23 5.76 -5.69
C TYR A 54 -1.34 6.50 -6.71
N PHE A 55 -0.50 5.78 -7.45
CA PHE A 55 0.39 6.40 -8.42
C PHE A 55 -0.36 7.09 -9.55
N ALA A 56 -1.40 6.46 -10.08
CA ALA A 56 -2.23 7.05 -11.13
C ALA A 56 -2.94 8.33 -10.65
N THR A 57 -3.31 8.41 -9.38
CA THR A 57 -3.99 9.56 -8.79
C THR A 57 -3.01 10.67 -8.41
N VAL A 58 -1.90 10.31 -7.76
CA VAL A 58 -0.99 11.26 -7.12
C VAL A 58 0.15 11.68 -8.05
N LEU A 59 0.81 10.73 -8.71
CA LEU A 59 1.94 11.06 -9.58
C LEU A 59 1.46 11.61 -10.92
N CYS A 60 0.84 10.80 -11.71
CA CYS A 60 0.12 11.15 -12.95
C CYS A 60 -0.58 9.90 -13.51
N PRO A 61 -1.67 10.05 -14.29
CA PRO A 61 -2.35 8.93 -14.93
C PRO A 61 -1.42 8.06 -15.81
N ASP A 62 -0.42 8.68 -16.42
CA ASP A 62 0.52 8.05 -17.35
C ASP A 62 1.85 7.67 -16.71
N PHE A 63 1.90 7.50 -15.38
CA PHE A 63 3.17 7.24 -14.68
C PHE A 63 3.94 6.03 -15.24
N ARG A 64 3.25 5.03 -15.79
CA ARG A 64 3.87 3.84 -16.39
C ARG A 64 4.60 4.13 -17.71
N LEU A 65 4.27 5.23 -18.39
CA LEU A 65 4.88 5.64 -19.64
C LEU A 65 6.07 6.59 -19.42
N GLN A 66 6.32 6.94 -18.17
CA GLN A 66 7.45 7.80 -17.82
C GLN A 66 8.79 7.04 -17.94
N SER A 67 9.86 7.76 -18.21
CA SER A 67 11.21 7.17 -18.25
C SER A 67 11.70 6.76 -16.87
N VAL A 68 11.27 7.47 -15.83
CA VAL A 68 11.57 7.17 -14.44
C VAL A 68 10.31 6.63 -13.77
N VAL A 69 10.42 5.42 -13.23
CA VAL A 69 9.30 4.74 -12.56
C VAL A 69 9.72 4.27 -11.17
N PRO A 70 8.80 4.23 -10.20
CA PRO A 70 9.06 3.63 -8.91
C PRO A 70 8.94 2.10 -9.00
N LEU A 71 9.99 1.39 -8.59
CA LEU A 71 10.02 -0.06 -8.50
C LEU A 71 10.12 -0.53 -7.05
N VAL A 72 9.54 -1.67 -6.75
CA VAL A 72 9.62 -2.28 -5.41
C VAL A 72 11.02 -2.79 -5.15
N ALA A 73 11.65 -2.30 -4.09
CA ALA A 73 12.94 -2.79 -3.60
C ALA A 73 12.78 -3.78 -2.44
N SER A 74 11.84 -3.53 -1.55
CA SER A 74 11.53 -4.44 -0.46
C SER A 74 10.08 -4.24 -0.01
N ILE A 75 9.52 -5.30 0.57
CA ILE A 75 8.21 -5.25 1.21
C ILE A 75 8.24 -6.08 2.49
N HIS A 76 7.68 -5.52 3.55
CA HIS A 76 7.41 -6.22 4.79
C HIS A 76 5.91 -6.17 5.06
N ALA A 77 5.32 -7.31 5.39
CA ALA A 77 3.89 -7.40 5.67
C ALA A 77 3.62 -8.20 6.94
N ASP A 78 2.71 -7.69 7.76
CA ASP A 78 2.20 -8.33 8.96
C ASP A 78 0.74 -8.74 8.75
N PHE A 79 0.49 -10.04 8.83
CA PHE A 79 -0.84 -10.62 8.69
C PHE A 79 -1.49 -10.69 10.07
N ILE A 80 -2.46 -9.83 10.35
CA ILE A 80 -3.04 -9.62 11.68
C ILE A 80 -4.27 -10.51 11.87
N GLU A 81 -5.16 -10.52 10.87
CA GLU A 81 -6.38 -11.32 10.84
C GLU A 81 -6.59 -11.93 9.46
N PRO A 82 -7.18 -13.13 9.36
CA PRO A 82 -7.52 -13.71 8.08
C PRO A 82 -8.63 -12.89 7.38
N ILE A 83 -8.55 -12.84 6.05
CA ILE A 83 -9.62 -12.31 5.19
C ILE A 83 -10.43 -13.50 4.66
N HIS A 84 -11.76 -13.40 4.75
CA HIS A 84 -12.72 -14.37 4.23
C HIS A 84 -13.38 -13.86 2.94
N TYR A 85 -14.07 -14.75 2.24
CA TYR A 85 -14.66 -14.43 0.93
C TYR A 85 -15.69 -13.30 0.98
N GLU A 86 -16.51 -13.25 2.02
CA GLU A 86 -17.56 -12.25 2.17
C GLU A 86 -17.06 -10.90 2.72
N ASP A 87 -15.80 -10.81 3.14
CA ASP A 87 -15.26 -9.59 3.71
C ASP A 87 -15.20 -8.46 2.66
N ARG A 88 -15.49 -7.25 3.11
CA ARG A 88 -15.35 -6.05 2.30
C ARG A 88 -14.05 -5.34 2.66
N ILE A 89 -13.06 -5.50 1.79
CA ILE A 89 -11.71 -4.98 2.03
C ILE A 89 -11.47 -3.71 1.22
N VAL A 90 -10.82 -2.76 1.88
CA VAL A 90 -10.24 -1.58 1.25
C VAL A 90 -8.74 -1.56 1.55
N ILE A 91 -7.94 -1.23 0.54
CA ILE A 91 -6.52 -0.93 0.73
C ILE A 91 -6.37 0.57 0.94
N GLU A 92 -5.83 0.95 2.07
CA GLU A 92 -5.43 2.30 2.37
C GLU A 92 -3.94 2.45 2.08
N THR A 93 -3.56 3.51 1.39
CA THR A 93 -2.17 3.75 0.92
C THR A 93 -1.75 5.16 1.24
N ARG A 94 -0.52 5.34 1.72
CA ARG A 94 0.14 6.64 1.86
C ARG A 94 1.64 6.52 1.66
N VAL A 95 2.30 7.61 1.35
CA VAL A 95 3.75 7.74 1.46
C VAL A 95 4.08 8.23 2.86
N SER A 96 4.81 7.42 3.63
CA SER A 96 5.21 7.75 5.01
C SER A 96 6.57 8.44 5.07
N ARG A 97 7.42 8.23 4.07
CA ARG A 97 8.78 8.79 4.03
C ARG A 97 9.21 9.07 2.60
N LEU A 98 9.77 10.25 2.36
CA LEU A 98 10.43 10.63 1.12
C LEU A 98 11.94 10.73 1.36
N GLY A 99 12.72 9.86 0.70
CA GLY A 99 14.19 9.92 0.67
C GLY A 99 14.70 10.67 -0.56
N ASN A 100 15.93 10.42 -0.96
CA ASN A 100 16.51 11.04 -2.16
C ASN A 100 16.12 10.30 -3.45
N LYS A 101 16.40 8.98 -3.50
CA LYS A 101 16.11 8.10 -4.64
C LYS A 101 14.98 7.13 -4.37
N SER A 102 14.47 7.09 -3.15
CA SER A 102 13.47 6.15 -2.69
C SER A 102 12.44 6.81 -1.78
N PHE A 103 11.28 6.21 -1.69
CA PHE A 103 10.24 6.57 -0.74
C PHE A 103 9.60 5.30 -0.16
N THR A 104 8.98 5.43 0.99
CA THR A 104 8.32 4.33 1.66
C THR A 104 6.82 4.50 1.57
N LEU A 105 6.13 3.48 1.06
CA LEU A 105 4.70 3.33 1.14
C LEU A 105 4.33 2.58 2.41
N GLN A 106 3.36 3.08 3.13
CA GLN A 106 2.59 2.32 4.09
C GLN A 106 1.25 1.97 3.49
N GLN A 107 0.89 0.70 3.57
CA GLN A 107 -0.40 0.20 3.11
C GLN A 107 -1.03 -0.67 4.19
N ARG A 108 -2.34 -0.64 4.28
CA ARG A 108 -3.09 -1.52 5.17
C ARG A 108 -4.36 -2.01 4.51
N ALA A 109 -4.66 -3.28 4.72
CA ALA A 109 -5.94 -3.86 4.36
C ALA A 109 -6.90 -3.68 5.53
N VAL A 110 -8.01 -3.02 5.29
CA VAL A 110 -9.01 -2.71 6.31
C VAL A 110 -10.32 -3.37 5.95
N ASN A 111 -10.87 -4.14 6.91
CA ASN A 111 -12.22 -4.66 6.79
C ASN A 111 -13.20 -3.50 7.06
N GLN A 112 -14.03 -3.16 6.08
CA GLN A 112 -14.92 -2.00 6.15
C GLN A 112 -16.06 -2.17 7.16
N GLU A 113 -16.48 -3.40 7.42
CA GLU A 113 -17.60 -3.69 8.34
C GLU A 113 -17.14 -3.60 9.79
N THR A 114 -16.00 -4.24 10.10
CA THR A 114 -15.44 -4.26 11.46
C THR A 114 -14.57 -3.04 11.75
N ARG A 115 -14.14 -2.29 10.71
CA ARG A 115 -13.17 -1.19 10.77
C ARG A 115 -11.80 -1.59 11.32
N ARG A 116 -11.46 -2.88 11.24
CA ARG A 116 -10.20 -3.43 11.75
C ARG A 116 -9.18 -3.53 10.63
N VAL A 117 -7.93 -3.23 10.97
CA VAL A 117 -6.79 -3.51 10.11
C VAL A 117 -6.52 -5.02 10.17
N VAL A 118 -6.61 -5.69 9.03
CA VAL A 118 -6.43 -7.14 8.92
C VAL A 118 -5.03 -7.53 8.44
N CYS A 119 -4.38 -6.62 7.74
CA CYS A 119 -2.98 -6.76 7.32
C CYS A 119 -2.39 -5.37 7.12
N GLN A 120 -1.11 -5.21 7.34
CA GLN A 120 -0.38 -3.98 7.02
C GLN A 120 0.93 -4.30 6.33
N ALA A 121 1.41 -3.37 5.51
CA ALA A 121 2.66 -3.52 4.79
C ALA A 121 3.42 -2.20 4.72
N GLU A 122 4.74 -2.33 4.72
CA GLU A 122 5.67 -1.26 4.41
C GLU A 122 6.49 -1.65 3.18
N THR A 123 6.45 -0.82 2.15
CA THR A 123 7.11 -1.08 0.87
C THR A 123 8.08 0.04 0.55
N VAL A 124 9.35 -0.31 0.34
CA VAL A 124 10.35 0.65 -0.15
C VAL A 124 10.32 0.66 -1.67
N MET A 125 10.04 1.83 -2.23
CA MET A 125 10.01 2.09 -3.66
C MET A 125 11.28 2.87 -4.06
N VAL A 126 11.96 2.43 -5.11
CA VAL A 126 13.15 3.09 -5.67
C VAL A 126 12.82 3.64 -7.06
N CYS A 127 13.13 4.91 -7.30
CA CYS A 127 13.00 5.50 -8.63
C CYS A 127 14.13 5.01 -9.54
N VAL A 128 13.76 4.43 -10.67
CA VAL A 128 14.69 3.85 -11.66
C VAL A 128 14.43 4.46 -13.02
N ASP A 129 15.51 4.90 -13.68
CA ASP A 129 15.48 5.22 -15.10
C ASP A 129 15.51 3.93 -15.90
N LEU A 130 14.40 3.63 -16.59
CA LEU A 130 14.26 2.38 -17.34
C LEU A 130 15.21 2.29 -18.55
N LYS A 131 15.68 3.42 -19.09
CA LYS A 131 16.61 3.43 -20.23
C LYS A 131 18.04 3.14 -19.77
N GLN A 132 18.42 3.71 -18.62
CA GLN A 132 19.77 3.58 -18.07
C GLN A 132 19.90 2.35 -17.15
N GLY A 133 18.79 1.84 -16.61
CA GLY A 133 18.78 0.70 -15.70
C GLY A 133 19.37 0.99 -14.33
N ASN A 134 19.45 2.25 -13.90
CA ASN A 134 20.02 2.66 -12.62
C ASN A 134 19.02 3.45 -11.78
N SER A 135 19.26 3.47 -10.47
CA SER A 135 18.46 4.29 -9.55
C SER A 135 18.80 5.76 -9.70
N VAL A 136 17.78 6.60 -9.73
CA VAL A 136 17.87 8.04 -9.87
C VAL A 136 17.13 8.77 -8.75
N GLU A 137 17.39 10.06 -8.60
CA GLU A 137 16.64 10.87 -7.65
C GLU A 137 15.14 10.87 -7.98
N ILE A 138 14.31 10.95 -6.95
CA ILE A 138 12.87 11.10 -7.13
C ILE A 138 12.62 12.35 -7.98
N PRO A 139 11.97 12.23 -9.15
CA PRO A 139 11.66 13.38 -9.98
C PRO A 139 10.95 14.47 -9.17
N LEU A 140 11.35 15.72 -9.38
CA LEU A 140 10.87 16.85 -8.57
C LEU A 140 9.33 16.98 -8.63
N HIS A 141 8.73 16.69 -9.78
CA HIS A 141 7.28 16.72 -9.92
C HIS A 141 6.59 15.59 -9.14
N TYR A 142 7.20 14.38 -9.02
CA TYR A 142 6.69 13.31 -8.16
C TYR A 142 6.77 13.71 -6.69
N ARG A 143 7.92 14.24 -6.28
CA ARG A 143 8.13 14.70 -4.90
C ARG A 143 7.07 15.72 -4.49
N ARG A 144 6.88 16.75 -5.29
CA ARG A 144 5.90 17.81 -5.03
C ARG A 144 4.47 17.28 -4.98
N ALA A 145 4.11 16.39 -5.91
CA ALA A 145 2.79 15.79 -5.95
C ALA A 145 2.50 14.95 -4.68
N ILE A 146 3.47 14.16 -4.24
CA ILE A 146 3.35 13.37 -3.01
C ILE A 146 3.24 14.28 -1.80
N GLU A 147 4.12 15.27 -1.65
CA GLU A 147 4.12 16.21 -0.52
C GLU A 147 2.77 16.96 -0.43
N GLN A 148 2.26 17.45 -1.55
CA GLN A 148 0.98 18.14 -1.62
C GLN A 148 -0.18 17.21 -1.24
N TYR A 149 -0.21 16.00 -1.78
CA TYR A 149 -1.27 15.04 -1.50
C TYR A 149 -1.29 14.61 -0.03
N GLU A 150 -0.12 14.28 0.54
CA GLU A 150 -0.02 13.79 1.91
C GLU A 150 -0.23 14.92 2.96
N SER A 151 0.15 16.16 2.65
CA SER A 151 -0.06 17.30 3.55
C SER A 151 -1.52 17.71 3.70
N GLY A 152 -2.36 17.29 2.77
CA GLY A 152 -3.77 17.64 2.79
C GLY A 152 -4.12 19.04 2.32
N THR A 153 -3.20 19.76 1.78
CA THR A 153 -3.45 21.02 1.10
C THR A 153 -3.88 20.72 -0.35
N ALA A 154 -5.16 20.46 -0.53
CA ALA A 154 -5.75 20.59 -1.87
C ALA A 154 -5.90 22.09 -2.15
N GLU A 155 -5.41 22.55 -3.32
CA GLU A 155 -5.85 23.81 -3.89
C GLU A 155 -7.33 23.76 -4.25
#